data_b2c94552e869e632ba5055ba080c8352
#
_entry.id   b2c94552e869e632ba5055ba080c8352
#
_cell.length_a   1.000
_cell.length_b   1.000
_cell.length_c   1.000
_cell.angle_alpha   90.00
_cell.angle_beta   90.00
_cell.angle_gamma   90.00
#
_symmetry.space_group_name_H-M   'P 1'
#
loop_
_entity.id
_entity.type
_entity.pdbx_description
1 polymer ?
#
loop_
_entity_poly.entity_id
_entity_poly.type
_entity_poly.pdbx_seq_one_letter_code
_entity_poly.pdbx_strand_id
1 'polypeptide(L)'
;MSSVLSVANPAVARAGMVQARPGIVRAEIDFLAPGVRRPFTYGHETPPGAPEPTARFVSHAVGIEDVRDRAPLRFEEHGAVLLNSPTQVRRFSDETHVRERYYGECAGIIQDALGADRVLVFDHNVRRGSALPVQAERRDLGRPVHHAHTDYTPRSALERLHRELGPHAEERLSRYLQVNLWRPIRGPVRDAPLALCDGGSVAREALRRVELRYPERTGEIYYLVHESGQRWYFASEMAVDEAWLFKNFDSAPTGAGRVAPHSAFTDPRHLHAAPRESIEVRALAIFR
;
A
#
# COMPACT_ATOMS: atom_id res chain seq x y z
N MET A 1 -21.28 -69.04 2.66
CA MET A 1 -21.13 -68.30 1.38
C MET A 1 -21.80 -66.95 1.54
N SER A 2 -21.04 -65.93 1.94
CA SER A 2 -21.53 -64.57 2.10
C SER A 2 -20.65 -63.67 1.24
N SER A 3 -21.24 -63.09 0.23
CA SER A 3 -20.58 -62.13 -0.68
C SER A 3 -20.64 -60.73 -0.05
N VAL A 4 -19.49 -60.14 0.20
CA VAL A 4 -19.34 -58.74 0.62
C VAL A 4 -19.31 -57.87 -0.61
N LEU A 5 -20.34 -57.02 -0.79
CA LEU A 5 -20.39 -55.99 -1.80
C LEU A 5 -19.52 -54.80 -1.35
N SER A 6 -18.46 -54.54 -2.09
CA SER A 6 -17.62 -53.37 -1.96
C SER A 6 -18.38 -52.16 -2.53
N VAL A 7 -18.68 -51.18 -1.70
CA VAL A 7 -19.23 -49.89 -2.09
C VAL A 7 -18.07 -48.97 -2.50
N ALA A 8 -17.99 -48.69 -3.79
CA ALA A 8 -17.04 -47.71 -4.32
C ALA A 8 -17.43 -46.28 -3.88
N ASN A 9 -16.48 -45.59 -3.30
CA ASN A 9 -16.59 -44.17 -2.90
C ASN A 9 -16.51 -43.27 -4.11
N PRO A 10 -17.44 -42.33 -4.36
CA PRO A 10 -17.39 -41.46 -5.51
C PRO A 10 -16.32 -40.42 -5.36
N ALA A 11 -15.64 -40.15 -6.46
CA ALA A 11 -14.54 -39.26 -6.70
C ALA A 11 -14.66 -37.91 -6.01
N VAL A 12 -13.67 -37.61 -5.19
CA VAL A 12 -13.31 -36.23 -4.81
C VAL A 12 -12.79 -35.55 -6.08
N ALA A 13 -13.58 -34.62 -6.60
CA ALA A 13 -13.18 -33.78 -7.73
C ALA A 13 -11.88 -33.05 -7.35
N ARG A 14 -10.78 -33.39 -8.00
CA ARG A 14 -9.53 -32.65 -7.95
C ARG A 14 -9.83 -31.25 -8.49
N ALA A 15 -9.82 -30.26 -7.61
CA ALA A 15 -9.76 -28.86 -8.00
C ALA A 15 -8.53 -28.70 -8.93
N GLY A 16 -8.76 -28.35 -10.18
CA GLY A 16 -7.71 -28.16 -11.15
C GLY A 16 -6.76 -27.08 -10.66
N MET A 17 -5.50 -27.45 -10.46
CA MET A 17 -4.44 -26.48 -10.25
C MET A 17 -4.40 -25.58 -11.50
N VAL A 18 -4.86 -24.34 -11.35
CA VAL A 18 -4.65 -23.30 -12.36
C VAL A 18 -3.13 -23.14 -12.47
N GLN A 19 -2.56 -23.49 -13.63
CA GLN A 19 -1.13 -23.27 -13.88
C GLN A 19 -0.84 -21.79 -13.66
N ALA A 20 0.06 -21.49 -12.72
CA ALA A 20 0.54 -20.13 -12.49
C ALA A 20 1.17 -19.63 -13.79
N ARG A 21 0.70 -18.51 -14.31
CA ARG A 21 1.38 -17.84 -15.43
C ARG A 21 2.76 -17.38 -14.94
N PRO A 22 3.83 -17.52 -15.73
CA PRO A 22 5.11 -16.93 -15.38
C PRO A 22 4.93 -15.46 -15.01
N GLY A 23 5.59 -15.00 -13.92
CA GLY A 23 5.49 -13.61 -13.47
C GLY A 23 4.28 -13.24 -12.61
N ILE A 24 3.35 -14.17 -12.33
CA ILE A 24 2.22 -13.90 -11.43
C ILE A 24 2.36 -14.72 -10.16
N VAL A 25 2.37 -14.04 -9.02
CA VAL A 25 2.29 -14.64 -7.68
C VAL A 25 0.84 -14.66 -7.22
N ARG A 26 0.40 -15.79 -6.73
CA ARG A 26 -0.92 -15.92 -6.09
C ARG A 26 -0.74 -15.80 -4.59
N ALA A 27 -1.28 -14.74 -3.99
CA ALA A 27 -1.15 -14.47 -2.56
C ALA A 27 -2.42 -13.84 -2.00
N GLU A 28 -2.55 -13.88 -0.68
CA GLU A 28 -3.68 -13.27 0.03
C GLU A 28 -3.41 -11.80 0.33
N ILE A 29 -4.42 -10.98 0.11
CA ILE A 29 -4.50 -9.59 0.55
C ILE A 29 -5.80 -9.44 1.33
N ASP A 30 -5.74 -8.69 2.43
CA ASP A 30 -6.90 -8.38 3.26
C ASP A 30 -7.65 -7.17 2.70
N PHE A 31 -8.93 -7.34 2.44
CA PHE A 31 -9.85 -6.30 1.98
C PHE A 31 -10.89 -5.99 3.04
N LEU A 32 -11.39 -4.76 3.05
CA LEU A 32 -12.52 -4.42 3.92
C LEU A 32 -13.71 -5.30 3.58
N ALA A 33 -14.30 -5.92 4.60
CA ALA A 33 -15.49 -6.74 4.43
C ALA A 33 -16.66 -5.92 3.86
N PRO A 34 -17.40 -6.44 2.88
CA PRO A 34 -18.56 -5.74 2.33
C PRO A 34 -19.63 -5.53 3.41
N GLY A 35 -20.40 -4.44 3.29
CA GLY A 35 -21.54 -4.14 4.19
C GLY A 35 -21.16 -3.51 5.53
N VAL A 36 -19.88 -3.34 5.87
CA VAL A 36 -19.49 -2.61 7.07
C VAL A 36 -19.92 -1.14 6.94
N ARG A 37 -20.79 -0.71 7.86
CA ARG A 37 -21.28 0.68 7.92
C ARG A 37 -20.40 1.51 8.83
N ARG A 38 -19.96 2.72 8.38
CA ARG A 38 -19.13 3.65 9.15
C ARG A 38 -17.94 2.96 9.82
N PRO A 39 -17.07 2.30 9.04
CA PRO A 39 -15.93 1.61 9.60
C PRO A 39 -14.99 2.61 10.27
N PHE A 40 -14.43 2.19 11.40
CA PHE A 40 -13.32 2.89 12.04
C PHE A 40 -12.25 1.92 12.53
N THR A 41 -11.06 2.44 12.69
CA THR A 41 -9.93 1.76 13.32
C THR A 41 -9.10 2.78 14.10
N TYR A 42 -8.15 2.31 14.89
CA TYR A 42 -7.20 3.17 15.61
C TYR A 42 -5.88 3.25 14.85
N GLY A 43 -5.32 4.46 14.77
CA GLY A 43 -3.98 4.71 14.24
C GLY A 43 -2.86 4.48 15.27
N HIS A 44 -3.21 3.98 16.45
CA HIS A 44 -2.35 3.66 17.58
C HIS A 44 -2.91 2.43 18.30
N GLU A 45 -2.27 2.01 19.39
CA GLU A 45 -2.79 0.93 20.24
C GLU A 45 -4.19 1.31 20.76
N THR A 46 -5.13 0.35 20.67
CA THR A 46 -6.51 0.57 21.12
C THR A 46 -6.50 0.89 22.63
N PRO A 47 -7.02 2.06 23.05
CA PRO A 47 -7.03 2.40 24.47
C PRO A 47 -7.84 1.37 25.28
N PRO A 48 -7.42 1.05 26.50
CA PRO A 48 -8.20 0.20 27.40
C PRO A 48 -9.64 0.74 27.58
N GLY A 49 -10.64 -0.13 27.39
CA GLY A 49 -12.05 0.26 27.50
C GLY A 49 -12.63 1.06 26.33
N ALA A 50 -11.84 1.35 25.29
CA ALA A 50 -12.37 1.98 24.09
C ALA A 50 -13.21 0.99 23.25
N PRO A 51 -14.16 1.49 22.44
CA PRO A 51 -14.93 0.64 21.54
C PRO A 51 -14.04 -0.16 20.60
N GLU A 52 -14.38 -1.43 20.37
CA GLU A 52 -13.68 -2.26 19.39
C GLU A 52 -13.77 -1.66 17.98
N PRO A 53 -12.67 -1.69 17.20
CA PRO A 53 -12.70 -1.27 15.80
C PRO A 53 -13.83 -1.97 15.05
N THR A 54 -14.57 -1.23 14.22
CA THR A 54 -15.64 -1.81 13.38
C THR A 54 -15.16 -2.23 12.00
N ALA A 55 -13.99 -1.76 11.57
CA ALA A 55 -13.38 -2.28 10.34
C ALA A 55 -13.09 -3.77 10.50
N ARG A 56 -13.62 -4.57 9.57
CA ARG A 56 -13.43 -6.02 9.49
C ARG A 56 -12.85 -6.34 8.14
N PHE A 57 -12.00 -7.34 8.08
CA PHE A 57 -11.29 -7.71 6.87
C PHE A 57 -11.60 -9.15 6.47
N VAL A 58 -11.55 -9.37 5.16
CA VAL A 58 -11.66 -10.68 4.53
C VAL A 58 -10.48 -10.84 3.59
N SER A 59 -9.74 -11.95 3.75
CA SER A 59 -8.64 -12.29 2.87
C SER A 59 -9.15 -12.83 1.55
N HIS A 60 -8.58 -12.33 0.45
CA HIS A 60 -8.84 -12.81 -0.89
C HIS A 60 -7.54 -13.18 -1.58
N ALA A 61 -7.52 -14.38 -2.20
CA ALA A 61 -6.40 -14.81 -3.03
C ALA A 61 -6.45 -14.07 -4.38
N VAL A 62 -5.48 -13.18 -4.61
CA VAL A 62 -5.35 -12.39 -5.84
C VAL A 62 -4.10 -12.79 -6.62
N GLY A 63 -4.13 -12.58 -7.94
CA GLY A 63 -2.94 -12.66 -8.77
C GLY A 63 -2.20 -11.33 -8.74
N ILE A 64 -0.93 -11.34 -8.32
CA ILE A 64 -0.07 -10.16 -8.26
C ILE A 64 1.01 -10.32 -9.33
N GLU A 65 0.98 -9.47 -10.35
CA GLU A 65 1.88 -9.54 -11.51
C GLU A 65 3.22 -8.86 -11.16
N ASP A 66 4.31 -9.53 -11.53
CA ASP A 66 5.65 -8.94 -11.42
C ASP A 66 5.86 -7.90 -12.52
N VAL A 67 6.17 -6.66 -12.14
CA VAL A 67 6.43 -5.59 -13.11
C VAL A 67 7.69 -5.82 -13.93
N ARG A 68 8.56 -6.74 -13.53
CA ARG A 68 9.78 -7.06 -14.28
C ARG A 68 9.50 -7.79 -15.58
N ASP A 69 8.35 -8.48 -15.66
CA ASP A 69 7.96 -9.30 -16.81
C ASP A 69 6.98 -8.57 -17.76
N ARG A 70 6.85 -7.25 -17.61
CA ARG A 70 5.90 -6.44 -18.38
C ARG A 70 6.46 -5.08 -18.79
N ALA A 71 5.72 -4.38 -19.65
CA ALA A 71 5.98 -2.96 -19.93
C ALA A 71 5.89 -2.13 -18.65
N PRO A 72 6.77 -1.11 -18.45
CA PRO A 72 6.76 -0.27 -17.25
C PRO A 72 5.39 0.35 -16.97
N LEU A 73 5.02 0.41 -15.70
CA LEU A 73 3.84 1.17 -15.27
C LEU A 73 4.06 2.66 -15.53
N ARG A 74 2.99 3.34 -15.92
CA ARG A 74 2.96 4.79 -16.10
C ARG A 74 2.20 5.45 -14.97
N PHE A 75 2.81 6.41 -14.32
CA PHE A 75 2.28 7.04 -13.11
C PHE A 75 0.87 7.63 -13.32
N GLU A 76 0.63 8.32 -14.44
CA GLU A 76 -0.67 8.95 -14.70
C GLU A 76 -1.77 7.93 -15.02
N GLU A 77 -1.42 6.79 -15.56
CA GLU A 77 -2.37 5.76 -15.97
C GLU A 77 -2.66 4.75 -14.86
N HIS A 78 -1.60 4.26 -14.20
CA HIS A 78 -1.70 3.20 -13.21
C HIS A 78 -1.71 3.72 -11.76
N GLY A 79 -1.35 4.99 -11.56
CA GLY A 79 -1.18 5.58 -10.24
C GLY A 79 0.14 5.25 -9.56
N ALA A 80 1.02 4.50 -10.22
CA ALA A 80 2.31 4.07 -9.67
C ALA A 80 3.37 3.93 -10.76
N VAL A 81 4.65 4.08 -10.37
CA VAL A 81 5.82 3.82 -11.22
C VAL A 81 6.97 3.29 -10.36
N LEU A 82 7.71 2.33 -10.91
CA LEU A 82 8.96 1.84 -10.32
C LEU A 82 10.12 2.68 -10.87
N LEU A 83 10.92 3.25 -9.99
CA LEU A 83 12.06 4.10 -10.32
C LEU A 83 13.36 3.39 -9.98
N ASN A 84 14.38 3.53 -10.83
CA ASN A 84 15.76 3.33 -10.43
C ASN A 84 16.24 4.63 -9.78
N SER A 85 16.50 4.60 -8.49
CA SER A 85 16.70 5.79 -7.67
C SER A 85 17.63 5.48 -6.50
N PRO A 86 18.96 5.33 -6.74
CA PRO A 86 19.92 5.10 -5.68
C PRO A 86 19.92 6.25 -4.66
N THR A 87 20.09 5.92 -3.38
CA THR A 87 20.14 6.91 -2.29
C THR A 87 21.54 7.02 -1.70
N GLN A 88 21.93 8.24 -1.31
CA GLN A 88 23.16 8.48 -0.56
C GLN A 88 22.99 8.26 0.95
N VAL A 89 21.75 8.20 1.42
CA VAL A 89 21.43 8.00 2.85
C VAL A 89 21.64 6.55 3.23
N ARG A 90 22.36 6.34 4.36
CA ARG A 90 22.68 5.01 4.89
C ARG A 90 22.14 4.78 6.31
N ARG A 91 21.82 5.85 7.04
CA ARG A 91 21.37 5.78 8.43
C ARG A 91 19.89 6.14 8.55
N PHE A 92 19.01 5.19 8.30
CA PHE A 92 17.56 5.34 8.39
C PHE A 92 17.00 5.15 9.81
N SER A 93 17.85 4.80 10.79
CA SER A 93 17.49 4.73 12.21
C SER A 93 17.63 6.08 12.94
N ASP A 94 18.26 7.05 12.30
CA ASP A 94 18.46 8.39 12.82
C ASP A 94 17.43 9.32 12.19
N GLU A 95 16.38 9.64 12.95
CA GLU A 95 15.26 10.45 12.45
C GLU A 95 15.70 11.86 12.02
N THR A 96 16.61 12.48 12.76
CA THR A 96 17.16 13.80 12.39
C THR A 96 17.88 13.72 11.04
N HIS A 97 18.71 12.71 10.85
CA HIS A 97 19.41 12.51 9.59
C HIS A 97 18.47 12.25 8.42
N VAL A 98 17.39 11.48 8.65
CA VAL A 98 16.35 11.26 7.63
C VAL A 98 15.68 12.58 7.26
N ARG A 99 15.27 13.39 8.22
CA ARG A 99 14.61 14.68 7.95
C ARG A 99 15.52 15.67 7.24
N GLU A 100 16.77 15.78 7.66
CA GLU A 100 17.71 16.77 7.12
C GLU A 100 18.28 16.41 5.74
N ARG A 101 18.40 15.10 5.44
CA ARG A 101 19.05 14.64 4.21
C ARG A 101 18.10 13.91 3.27
N TYR A 102 17.40 12.90 3.78
CA TYR A 102 16.58 12.04 2.93
C TYR A 102 15.33 12.74 2.39
N TYR A 103 14.73 13.67 3.15
CA TYR A 103 13.58 14.44 2.68
C TYR A 103 13.91 15.28 1.46
N GLY A 104 15.07 15.96 1.46
CA GLY A 104 15.53 16.74 0.31
C GLY A 104 15.79 15.86 -0.92
N GLU A 105 16.43 14.70 -0.72
CA GLU A 105 16.66 13.72 -1.79
C GLU A 105 15.32 13.22 -2.37
N CYS A 106 14.37 12.82 -1.52
CA CYS A 106 13.06 12.35 -1.95
C CYS A 106 12.26 13.44 -2.66
N ALA A 107 12.32 14.69 -2.19
CA ALA A 107 11.66 15.81 -2.85
C ALA A 107 12.17 16.00 -4.27
N GLY A 108 13.48 15.96 -4.49
CA GLY A 108 14.09 16.03 -5.83
C GLY A 108 13.65 14.89 -6.73
N ILE A 109 13.71 13.64 -6.24
CA ILE A 109 13.28 12.45 -7.00
C ILE A 109 11.81 12.57 -7.44
N ILE A 110 10.92 12.98 -6.53
CA ILE A 110 9.49 13.13 -6.83
C ILE A 110 9.27 14.29 -7.80
N GLN A 111 9.97 15.40 -7.61
CA GLN A 111 9.87 16.58 -8.50
C GLN A 111 10.29 16.25 -9.92
N ASP A 112 11.41 15.57 -10.09
CA ASP A 112 11.92 15.16 -11.41
C ASP A 112 10.99 14.14 -12.09
N ALA A 113 10.48 13.16 -11.31
CA ALA A 113 9.61 12.11 -11.84
C ALA A 113 8.23 12.63 -12.28
N LEU A 114 7.71 13.68 -11.63
CA LEU A 114 6.37 14.20 -11.86
C LEU A 114 6.34 15.53 -12.64
N GLY A 115 7.47 16.21 -12.78
CA GLY A 115 7.51 17.58 -13.31
C GLY A 115 6.77 18.58 -12.42
N ALA A 116 6.74 18.33 -11.09
CA ALA A 116 6.06 19.20 -10.16
C ALA A 116 6.84 20.51 -9.93
N ASP A 117 6.14 21.65 -9.75
CA ASP A 117 6.79 22.93 -9.44
C ASP A 117 7.45 22.91 -8.06
N ARG A 118 6.84 22.19 -7.11
CA ARG A 118 7.35 22.04 -5.75
C ARG A 118 6.91 20.72 -5.13
N VAL A 119 7.80 20.13 -4.32
CA VAL A 119 7.51 18.97 -3.51
C VAL A 119 7.81 19.27 -2.04
N LEU A 120 6.89 18.91 -1.16
CA LEU A 120 7.03 18.97 0.30
C LEU A 120 6.93 17.58 0.88
N VAL A 121 8.03 17.04 1.38
CA VAL A 121 8.02 15.82 2.21
C VAL A 121 7.67 16.22 3.63
N PHE A 122 6.61 15.65 4.21
CA PHE A 122 6.11 16.06 5.51
C PHE A 122 6.13 14.94 6.57
N ASP A 123 6.25 13.69 6.15
CA ASP A 123 6.21 12.55 7.06
C ASP A 123 6.97 11.35 6.49
N HIS A 124 7.40 10.43 7.35
CA HIS A 124 7.96 9.15 6.95
C HIS A 124 7.65 8.04 7.96
N ASN A 125 7.67 6.81 7.48
CA ASN A 125 7.58 5.61 8.30
C ASN A 125 8.72 4.64 7.96
N VAL A 126 9.45 4.22 8.96
CA VAL A 126 10.37 3.09 8.85
C VAL A 126 9.64 1.83 9.32
N ARG A 127 9.60 0.80 8.46
CA ARG A 127 8.98 -0.47 8.79
C ARG A 127 10.01 -1.57 8.82
N ARG A 128 9.97 -2.35 9.90
CA ARG A 128 10.81 -3.52 10.12
C ARG A 128 9.94 -4.65 10.64
N GLY A 129 10.20 -5.87 10.20
CA GLY A 129 9.50 -7.03 10.72
C GLY A 129 9.05 -8.01 9.66
N SER A 130 8.69 -9.20 10.11
CA SER A 130 8.24 -10.32 9.30
C SER A 130 6.74 -10.26 9.02
N ALA A 131 6.33 -10.80 7.87
CA ALA A 131 4.95 -11.08 7.52
C ALA A 131 4.30 -12.15 8.42
N LEU A 132 5.11 -13.00 9.08
CA LEU A 132 4.57 -14.06 9.93
C LEU A 132 3.90 -13.48 11.18
N PRO A 133 2.70 -13.98 11.56
CA PRO A 133 2.02 -13.54 12.76
C PRO A 133 2.82 -13.99 13.99
N VAL A 134 3.61 -13.10 14.55
CA VAL A 134 4.12 -13.26 15.92
C VAL A 134 3.01 -12.84 16.85
N GLN A 135 2.62 -13.74 17.74
CA GLN A 135 1.54 -13.63 18.73
C GLN A 135 0.95 -12.22 18.98
N ALA A 136 -0.36 -12.12 18.84
CA ALA A 136 -1.21 -10.96 18.60
C ALA A 136 -1.23 -9.84 19.68
N GLU A 137 -0.20 -9.64 20.48
CA GLU A 137 -0.29 -8.74 21.65
C GLU A 137 0.35 -7.36 21.50
N ARG A 138 1.04 -7.09 20.39
CA ARG A 138 1.51 -5.74 20.08
C ARG A 138 1.23 -5.43 18.62
N ARG A 139 0.29 -4.54 18.35
CA ARG A 139 0.20 -3.82 17.07
C ARG A 139 1.42 -2.91 16.97
N ASP A 140 2.53 -3.51 16.56
CA ASP A 140 3.78 -2.80 16.35
C ASP A 140 3.61 -1.87 15.15
N LEU A 141 3.59 -0.57 15.38
CA LEU A 141 3.46 0.47 14.36
C LEU A 141 4.58 0.38 13.28
N GLY A 142 5.61 -0.41 13.54
CA GLY A 142 6.71 -0.71 12.63
C GLY A 142 6.47 -1.87 11.65
N ARG A 143 5.34 -2.60 11.72
CA ARG A 143 5.11 -3.76 10.84
C ARG A 143 4.53 -3.41 9.48
N PRO A 144 4.76 -4.25 8.44
CA PRO A 144 4.06 -4.15 7.18
C PRO A 144 2.53 -4.19 7.35
N VAL A 145 1.79 -3.37 6.60
CA VAL A 145 0.32 -3.34 6.62
C VAL A 145 -0.20 -4.27 5.53
N HIS A 146 -0.99 -5.27 5.92
CA HIS A 146 -1.56 -6.30 5.02
C HIS A 146 -2.99 -5.98 4.55
N HIS A 147 -3.53 -4.81 4.92
CA HIS A 147 -4.86 -4.38 4.47
C HIS A 147 -4.76 -3.47 3.27
N ALA A 148 -5.52 -3.76 2.21
CA ALA A 148 -5.57 -2.92 1.01
C ALA A 148 -6.16 -1.54 1.34
N HIS A 149 -5.37 -0.47 1.18
CA HIS A 149 -5.73 0.89 1.57
C HIS A 149 -5.10 1.95 0.68
N THR A 150 -5.60 3.19 0.79
CA THR A 150 -4.89 4.42 0.44
C THR A 150 -4.86 5.33 1.65
N ASP A 151 -3.81 6.12 1.79
CA ASP A 151 -3.59 6.95 3.00
C ASP A 151 -4.56 8.14 3.09
N TYR A 152 -5.19 8.54 1.98
CA TYR A 152 -6.00 9.77 1.93
C TYR A 152 -7.33 9.57 1.24
N THR A 153 -8.35 10.24 1.79
CA THR A 153 -9.59 10.60 1.10
C THR A 153 -9.48 12.04 0.58
N PRO A 154 -10.39 12.52 -0.30
CA PRO A 154 -10.39 13.94 -0.70
C PRO A 154 -10.40 14.91 0.48
N ARG A 155 -11.15 14.57 1.55
CA ARG A 155 -11.22 15.39 2.76
C ARG A 155 -9.89 15.42 3.49
N SER A 156 -9.32 14.27 3.82
CA SER A 156 -8.07 14.23 4.59
C SER A 156 -6.87 14.73 3.77
N ALA A 157 -6.91 14.62 2.43
CA ALA A 157 -5.92 15.21 1.54
C ALA A 157 -5.97 16.76 1.58
N LEU A 158 -7.17 17.34 1.55
CA LEU A 158 -7.35 18.79 1.69
C LEU A 158 -6.93 19.29 3.07
N GLU A 159 -7.31 18.58 4.13
CA GLU A 159 -6.88 18.90 5.50
C GLU A 159 -5.34 18.85 5.65
N ARG A 160 -4.68 17.91 4.96
CA ARG A 160 -3.21 17.84 4.91
C ARG A 160 -2.63 19.03 4.13
N LEU A 161 -3.17 19.35 2.98
CA LEU A 161 -2.74 20.52 2.19
C LEU A 161 -2.80 21.79 3.02
N HIS A 162 -3.92 22.04 3.70
CA HIS A 162 -4.09 23.23 4.56
C HIS A 162 -3.12 23.26 5.73
N ARG A 163 -2.78 22.11 6.29
CA ARG A 163 -1.80 22.03 7.38
C ARG A 163 -0.40 22.43 6.92
N GLU A 164 -0.02 22.06 5.70
CA GLU A 164 1.34 22.31 5.16
C GLU A 164 1.47 23.70 4.51
N LEU A 165 0.40 24.23 3.91
CA LEU A 165 0.44 25.43 3.09
C LEU A 165 -0.49 26.55 3.58
N GLY A 166 -1.24 26.30 4.63
CA GLY A 166 -2.25 27.23 5.14
C GLY A 166 -3.63 27.05 4.48
N PRO A 167 -4.67 27.68 5.05
CA PRO A 167 -6.02 27.62 4.53
C PRO A 167 -6.12 28.18 3.11
N HIS A 168 -7.06 27.66 2.32
CA HIS A 168 -7.31 28.06 0.93
C HIS A 168 -6.11 27.89 -0.01
N ALA A 169 -5.17 26.99 0.33
CA ALA A 169 -4.01 26.75 -0.52
C ALA A 169 -4.40 26.19 -1.90
N GLU A 170 -5.46 25.36 -1.97
CA GLU A 170 -5.98 24.76 -3.19
C GLU A 170 -6.40 25.77 -4.25
N GLU A 171 -6.86 26.96 -3.84
CA GLU A 171 -7.32 28.02 -4.76
C GLU A 171 -6.18 28.62 -5.62
N ARG A 172 -4.93 28.39 -5.20
CA ARG A 172 -3.72 28.92 -5.85
C ARG A 172 -2.95 27.87 -6.65
N LEU A 173 -3.51 26.65 -6.75
CA LEU A 173 -2.87 25.52 -7.39
C LEU A 173 -3.72 25.01 -8.56
N SER A 174 -3.08 24.66 -9.66
CA SER A 174 -3.74 23.99 -10.77
C SER A 174 -4.01 22.52 -10.43
N ARG A 175 -3.10 21.89 -9.67
CA ARG A 175 -3.19 20.49 -9.22
C ARG A 175 -2.31 20.27 -8.00
N TYR A 176 -2.71 19.36 -7.12
CA TYR A 176 -1.83 18.80 -6.09
C TYR A 176 -2.05 17.31 -5.94
N LEU A 177 -0.98 16.60 -5.57
CA LEU A 177 -0.98 15.16 -5.33
C LEU A 177 -0.51 14.88 -3.90
N GLN A 178 -1.11 13.85 -3.29
CA GLN A 178 -0.51 13.15 -2.15
C GLN A 178 0.16 11.89 -2.70
N VAL A 179 1.45 11.79 -2.53
CA VAL A 179 2.24 10.66 -3.05
C VAL A 179 3.11 10.06 -1.97
N ASN A 180 3.39 8.77 -2.11
CA ASN A 180 4.38 8.09 -1.30
C ASN A 180 5.56 7.67 -2.19
N LEU A 181 6.78 7.83 -1.66
CA LEU A 181 7.98 7.21 -2.19
C LEU A 181 8.43 6.14 -1.20
N TRP A 182 8.32 4.88 -1.62
CA TRP A 182 8.64 3.72 -0.81
C TRP A 182 9.87 3.01 -1.37
N ARG A 183 10.84 2.67 -0.49
CA ARG A 183 12.00 1.86 -0.89
C ARG A 183 12.45 0.90 0.20
N PRO A 184 13.16 -0.19 -0.18
CA PRO A 184 13.92 -0.99 0.75
C PRO A 184 15.05 -0.18 1.40
N ILE A 185 15.23 -0.36 2.72
CA ILE A 185 16.47 0.02 3.42
C ILE A 185 17.48 -1.13 3.30
N ARG A 186 16.97 -2.35 3.27
CA ARG A 186 17.72 -3.58 3.09
C ARG A 186 17.09 -4.41 1.98
N GLY A 187 17.88 -4.86 1.05
CA GLY A 187 17.45 -5.65 -0.09
C GLY A 187 18.25 -6.93 -0.29
N PRO A 188 17.83 -7.81 -1.21
CA PRO A 188 16.56 -7.72 -1.93
C PRO A 188 15.35 -8.01 -1.03
N VAL A 189 14.22 -7.35 -1.29
CA VAL A 189 12.97 -7.59 -0.55
C VAL A 189 12.32 -8.87 -1.04
N ARG A 190 12.17 -9.83 -0.13
CA ARG A 190 11.49 -11.11 -0.33
C ARG A 190 10.37 -11.32 0.69
N ASP A 191 10.55 -10.84 1.93
CA ASP A 191 9.54 -10.85 2.99
C ASP A 191 8.61 -9.65 2.83
N ALA A 192 7.32 -9.88 2.90
CA ALA A 192 6.28 -8.86 2.87
C ALA A 192 6.48 -7.76 1.79
N PRO A 193 6.69 -8.12 0.49
CA PRO A 193 6.84 -7.12 -0.56
C PRO A 193 5.61 -6.22 -0.65
N LEU A 194 5.78 -5.03 -1.24
CA LEU A 194 4.68 -4.09 -1.46
C LEU A 194 3.96 -4.44 -2.75
N ALA A 195 2.66 -4.69 -2.67
CA ALA A 195 1.75 -4.78 -3.80
C ALA A 195 1.01 -3.46 -3.99
N LEU A 196 0.86 -3.04 -5.25
CA LEU A 196 0.16 -1.84 -5.69
C LEU A 196 -0.99 -2.25 -6.61
N CYS A 197 -2.19 -1.75 -6.33
CA CYS A 197 -3.33 -1.93 -7.21
C CYS A 197 -3.29 -0.87 -8.32
N ASP A 198 -3.46 -1.30 -9.56
CA ASP A 198 -3.62 -0.41 -10.69
C ASP A 198 -4.82 0.53 -10.48
N GLY A 199 -4.53 1.81 -10.34
CA GLY A 199 -5.56 2.82 -10.10
C GLY A 199 -6.63 2.89 -11.19
N GLY A 200 -6.27 2.52 -12.44
CA GLY A 200 -7.22 2.41 -13.56
C GLY A 200 -8.18 1.22 -13.46
N SER A 201 -7.89 0.26 -12.55
CA SER A 201 -8.74 -0.90 -12.30
C SER A 201 -9.60 -0.79 -11.04
N VAL A 202 -9.51 0.34 -10.33
CA VAL A 202 -10.22 0.55 -9.06
C VAL A 202 -11.52 1.31 -9.32
N ALA A 203 -12.65 0.67 -9.11
CA ALA A 203 -13.93 1.34 -9.09
C ALA A 203 -14.03 2.26 -7.86
N ARG A 204 -14.62 3.45 -8.05
CA ARG A 204 -14.77 4.42 -6.96
C ARG A 204 -15.55 3.85 -5.78
N GLU A 205 -16.51 3.02 -6.06
CA GLU A 205 -17.40 2.37 -5.10
C GLU A 205 -16.67 1.30 -4.26
N ALA A 206 -15.53 0.78 -4.74
CA ALA A 206 -14.71 -0.14 -3.98
C ALA A 206 -13.91 0.56 -2.87
N LEU A 207 -13.69 1.89 -2.97
CA LEU A 207 -13.02 2.69 -1.96
C LEU A 207 -14.01 3.09 -0.85
N ARG A 208 -13.79 2.58 0.36
CA ARG A 208 -14.62 2.86 1.53
C ARG A 208 -13.90 3.75 2.52
N ARG A 209 -14.55 4.87 2.88
CA ARG A 209 -14.04 5.77 3.93
C ARG A 209 -14.02 5.07 5.27
N VAL A 210 -12.90 5.22 5.96
CA VAL A 210 -12.67 4.65 7.29
C VAL A 210 -12.13 5.75 8.19
N GLU A 211 -12.74 5.93 9.35
CA GLU A 211 -12.22 6.83 10.37
C GLU A 211 -10.95 6.20 10.97
N LEU A 212 -9.89 6.98 11.01
CA LEU A 212 -8.65 6.63 11.69
C LEU A 212 -8.55 7.46 12.98
N ARG A 213 -8.85 6.82 14.10
CA ARG A 213 -8.94 7.47 15.40
C ARG A 213 -7.58 7.52 16.08
N TYR A 214 -7.23 8.71 16.58
CA TYR A 214 -6.08 8.98 17.43
C TYR A 214 -6.56 9.63 18.72
N PRO A 215 -5.74 9.72 19.80
CA PRO A 215 -6.16 10.33 21.06
C PRO A 215 -6.69 11.75 20.91
N GLU A 216 -6.05 12.55 20.07
CA GLU A 216 -6.32 14.00 19.95
C GLU A 216 -7.00 14.40 18.64
N ARG A 217 -7.17 13.46 17.70
CA ARG A 217 -7.74 13.75 16.36
C ARG A 217 -8.36 12.53 15.71
N THR A 218 -9.23 12.78 14.77
CA THR A 218 -9.72 11.76 13.83
C THR A 218 -9.22 12.10 12.44
N GLY A 219 -8.56 11.13 11.80
CA GLY A 219 -8.20 11.16 10.38
C GLY A 219 -9.18 10.35 9.56
N GLU A 220 -8.96 10.32 8.26
CA GLU A 220 -9.77 9.54 7.32
C GLU A 220 -8.88 8.95 6.24
N ILE A 221 -9.06 7.66 5.98
CA ILE A 221 -8.36 6.90 4.93
C ILE A 221 -9.39 6.14 4.08
N TYR A 222 -8.96 5.53 2.98
CA TYR A 222 -9.75 4.52 2.30
C TYR A 222 -9.21 3.13 2.56
N TYR A 223 -10.11 2.19 2.89
CA TYR A 223 -9.88 0.78 2.67
C TYR A 223 -10.57 0.33 1.38
N LEU A 224 -9.97 -0.66 0.73
CA LEU A 224 -10.47 -1.24 -0.51
C LEU A 224 -11.36 -2.44 -0.21
N VAL A 225 -12.51 -2.53 -0.87
CA VAL A 225 -13.33 -3.75 -0.96
C VAL A 225 -12.86 -4.52 -2.19
N HIS A 226 -12.80 -5.85 -2.07
CA HIS A 226 -12.38 -6.70 -3.19
C HIS A 226 -13.38 -6.67 -4.34
N GLU A 227 -12.83 -6.53 -5.55
CA GLU A 227 -13.54 -6.70 -6.83
C GLU A 227 -12.66 -7.48 -7.80
N SER A 228 -13.25 -8.37 -8.58
CA SER A 228 -12.50 -9.28 -9.48
C SER A 228 -11.74 -8.58 -10.60
N GLY A 229 -12.10 -7.32 -10.92
CA GLY A 229 -11.43 -6.51 -11.95
C GLY A 229 -10.16 -5.81 -11.50
N GLN A 230 -9.84 -5.84 -10.20
CA GLN A 230 -8.65 -5.19 -9.65
C GLN A 230 -7.38 -5.91 -10.10
N ARG A 231 -6.43 -5.15 -10.66
CA ARG A 231 -5.11 -5.65 -11.10
C ARG A 231 -4.06 -5.25 -10.09
N TRP A 232 -3.24 -6.22 -9.66
CA TRP A 232 -2.22 -6.01 -8.65
C TRP A 232 -0.83 -6.24 -9.22
N TYR A 233 0.12 -5.42 -8.80
CA TYR A 233 1.50 -5.42 -9.24
C TYR A 233 2.47 -5.37 -8.07
N PHE A 234 3.65 -5.96 -8.25
CA PHE A 234 4.77 -5.83 -7.33
C PHE A 234 6.09 -5.86 -8.10
N ALA A 235 7.19 -5.51 -7.47
CA ALA A 235 8.52 -5.74 -8.01
C ALA A 235 9.20 -6.85 -7.20
N SER A 236 9.50 -7.98 -7.85
CA SER A 236 10.21 -9.06 -7.20
C SER A 236 11.64 -8.63 -6.83
N GLU A 237 12.12 -9.17 -5.72
CA GLU A 237 13.51 -8.94 -5.25
C GLU A 237 13.97 -7.48 -5.31
N MET A 238 13.09 -6.57 -4.91
CA MET A 238 13.32 -5.13 -5.03
C MET A 238 14.61 -4.74 -4.28
N ALA A 239 15.50 -4.08 -5.00
CA ALA A 239 16.82 -3.68 -4.52
C ALA A 239 16.79 -2.31 -3.83
N VAL A 240 17.85 -1.97 -3.08
CA VAL A 240 17.92 -0.69 -2.32
C VAL A 240 18.05 0.56 -3.19
N ASP A 241 18.42 0.39 -4.44
CA ASP A 241 18.49 1.44 -5.47
C ASP A 241 17.20 1.61 -6.28
N GLU A 242 16.15 0.88 -5.91
CA GLU A 242 14.83 1.00 -6.51
C GLU A 242 13.83 1.65 -5.55
N ALA A 243 12.87 2.39 -6.09
CA ALA A 243 11.80 3.01 -5.32
C ALA A 243 10.46 2.94 -6.05
N TRP A 244 9.39 2.63 -5.32
CA TRP A 244 8.03 2.85 -5.77
C TRP A 244 7.60 4.30 -5.50
N LEU A 245 7.14 5.00 -6.53
CA LEU A 245 6.40 6.26 -6.41
C LEU A 245 4.94 6.00 -6.76
N PHE A 246 4.01 6.30 -5.85
CA PHE A 246 2.59 6.01 -6.07
C PHE A 246 1.64 7.06 -5.46
N LYS A 247 0.45 7.17 -6.06
CA LYS A 247 -0.58 8.14 -5.70
C LYS A 247 -1.44 7.63 -4.55
N ASN A 248 -1.62 8.47 -3.55
CA ASN A 248 -2.67 8.31 -2.54
C ASN A 248 -3.86 9.24 -2.77
N PHE A 249 -3.63 10.36 -3.45
CA PHE A 249 -4.67 11.31 -3.86
C PHE A 249 -4.19 12.14 -5.04
N ASP A 250 -5.14 12.52 -5.91
CA ASP A 250 -4.95 13.43 -7.03
C ASP A 250 -6.14 14.39 -7.10
N SER A 251 -5.86 15.68 -7.04
CA SER A 251 -6.90 16.73 -7.12
C SER A 251 -7.44 16.93 -8.53
N ALA A 252 -6.79 16.38 -9.57
CA ALA A 252 -7.31 16.46 -10.93
C ALA A 252 -8.73 15.86 -11.01
N PRO A 253 -9.66 16.51 -11.71
CA PRO A 253 -11.07 16.10 -11.72
C PRO A 253 -11.29 14.79 -12.48
N THR A 254 -10.44 14.48 -13.44
CA THR A 254 -10.57 13.33 -14.35
C THR A 254 -9.24 12.60 -14.50
N GLY A 255 -9.31 11.32 -14.81
CA GLY A 255 -8.14 10.49 -15.12
C GLY A 255 -8.23 9.09 -14.49
N ALA A 256 -7.71 8.11 -15.21
CA ALA A 256 -7.35 6.81 -14.67
C ALA A 256 -6.17 6.97 -13.68
N GLY A 257 -6.00 6.03 -12.76
CA GLY A 257 -4.85 6.06 -11.86
C GLY A 257 -4.85 7.20 -10.84
N ARG A 258 -6.02 7.66 -10.40
CA ARG A 258 -6.13 8.73 -9.38
C ARG A 258 -5.59 8.34 -8.02
N VAL A 259 -5.65 7.08 -7.69
CA VAL A 259 -5.10 6.48 -6.47
C VAL A 259 -4.53 5.11 -6.79
N ALA A 260 -3.52 4.68 -6.05
CA ALA A 260 -2.98 3.33 -6.10
C ALA A 260 -3.13 2.69 -4.72
N PRO A 261 -4.24 1.97 -4.46
CA PRO A 261 -4.34 1.20 -3.23
C PRO A 261 -3.17 0.24 -3.10
N HIS A 262 -2.70 0.05 -1.87
CA HIS A 262 -1.50 -0.74 -1.64
C HIS A 262 -1.63 -1.60 -0.38
N SER A 263 -0.84 -2.67 -0.35
CA SER A 263 -0.78 -3.62 0.76
C SER A 263 0.56 -4.34 0.75
N ALA A 264 1.03 -4.77 1.91
CA ALA A 264 2.01 -5.85 1.95
C ALA A 264 1.30 -7.17 1.68
N PHE A 265 2.04 -8.16 1.19
CA PHE A 265 1.53 -9.53 1.07
C PHE A 265 2.62 -10.54 1.46
N THR A 266 2.22 -11.75 1.80
CA THR A 266 3.16 -12.85 2.04
C THR A 266 3.43 -13.56 0.71
N ASP A 267 4.68 -13.47 0.22
CA ASP A 267 5.08 -14.21 -0.97
C ASP A 267 5.31 -15.69 -0.61
N PRO A 268 4.47 -16.61 -1.12
CA PRO A 268 4.58 -18.02 -0.77
C PRO A 268 5.88 -18.67 -1.26
N ARG A 269 6.61 -18.03 -2.15
CA ARG A 269 7.92 -18.48 -2.63
C ARG A 269 9.05 -18.21 -1.63
N HIS A 270 8.81 -17.33 -0.64
CA HIS A 270 9.84 -16.79 0.25
C HIS A 270 9.45 -16.77 1.74
N LEU A 271 8.74 -17.79 2.21
CA LEU A 271 8.19 -17.89 3.58
C LEU A 271 9.24 -17.77 4.71
N HIS A 272 10.52 -18.02 4.41
CA HIS A 272 11.62 -17.97 5.38
C HIS A 272 12.64 -16.85 5.05
N ALA A 273 12.24 -15.87 4.26
CA ALA A 273 13.10 -14.74 3.95
C ALA A 273 13.40 -13.89 5.18
N ALA A 274 14.54 -13.19 5.13
CA ALA A 274 14.89 -12.23 6.17
C ALA A 274 13.81 -11.13 6.27
N PRO A 275 13.46 -10.67 7.48
CA PRO A 275 12.47 -9.63 7.69
C PRO A 275 12.72 -8.39 6.85
N ARG A 276 11.67 -7.84 6.24
CA ARG A 276 11.73 -6.61 5.45
C ARG A 276 12.16 -5.43 6.31
N GLU A 277 13.05 -4.61 5.75
CA GLU A 277 13.32 -3.26 6.23
C GLU A 277 13.07 -2.27 5.10
N SER A 278 12.20 -1.30 5.33
CA SER A 278 11.78 -0.32 4.32
C SER A 278 11.50 1.04 4.93
N ILE A 279 11.62 2.08 4.12
CA ILE A 279 11.17 3.43 4.44
C ILE A 279 10.16 3.90 3.40
N GLU A 280 9.14 4.59 3.88
CA GLU A 280 8.13 5.28 3.09
C GLU A 280 8.10 6.72 3.51
N VAL A 281 8.24 7.65 2.56
CA VAL A 281 7.96 9.06 2.80
C VAL A 281 6.64 9.46 2.16
N ARG A 282 5.96 10.40 2.80
CA ARG A 282 4.73 11.03 2.31
C ARG A 282 5.01 12.43 1.88
N ALA A 283 4.55 12.81 0.71
CA ALA A 283 4.81 14.11 0.13
C ALA A 283 3.60 14.73 -0.56
N LEU A 284 3.58 16.05 -0.59
CA LEU A 284 2.75 16.88 -1.46
C LEU A 284 3.55 17.24 -2.71
N ALA A 285 3.08 16.86 -3.88
CA ALA A 285 3.55 17.39 -5.15
C ALA A 285 2.57 18.47 -5.64
N ILE A 286 3.07 19.64 -5.98
CA ILE A 286 2.32 20.88 -6.20
C ILE A 286 2.59 21.38 -7.62
N PHE A 287 1.51 21.76 -8.31
CA PHE A 287 1.52 22.34 -9.66
C PHE A 287 0.78 23.67 -9.64
N ARG A 288 1.31 24.68 -10.32
CA ARG A 288 0.79 26.06 -10.39
C ARG A 288 0.23 26.41 -11.75
#